data_e9bdfe249a60d0cc4d7b3128daa72e4d
#
_entry.id   e9bdfe249a60d0cc4d7b3128daa72e4d
#
_cell.length_a   1.000
_cell.length_b   1.000
_cell.length_c   1.000
_cell.angle_alpha   90.00
_cell.angle_beta   90.00
_cell.angle_gamma   90.00
#
_symmetry.space_group_name_H-M   'P 1'
#
loop_
_entity.id
_entity.type
_entity.pdbx_description
1 polymer ?
#
loop_
_entity_poly.entity_id
_entity_poly.type
_entity_poly.pdbx_seq_one_letter_code
_entity_poly.pdbx_strand_id
1 'polypeptide(L)'
;TLDETTKVMDKLEDILQDTPEIEHYARVAGYGLISGQGTSYGTIIVRLKDWSERKGKEHSSDAVVARLNGQFYGIKEAQVFSFQPAMIPGYGMGNSLELNLQDKTGGDMETFYQSVMEFLGALNQRPEVAMAYTAYAINFPQVSVEVDAAKCKRAGISPGAVLDALGSYCGGAYISNYNQFGKVYRVMMQASPEYRLDEQSLDNMFVRNGTEMAPVSQFVTLKKVLGPETTNRFNLYSSISANVNPAEGYSSGEVQKVIEEVAEQTLPTGYGYEYGCLLYTSPSPRD
;
A
#
# COMPACT_ATOMS: atom_id res chain seq x y z
N THR A 1 11.31 -4.53 7.07
CA THR A 1 10.85 -4.94 8.42
C THR A 1 10.31 -3.75 9.17
N LEU A 2 9.48 -3.99 10.20
CA LEU A 2 8.95 -2.91 11.05
C LEU A 2 10.06 -2.11 11.74
N ASP A 3 11.17 -2.77 12.09
CA ASP A 3 12.33 -2.11 12.69
C ASP A 3 13.00 -1.12 11.73
N GLU A 4 13.14 -1.48 10.45
CA GLU A 4 13.68 -0.55 9.45
C GLU A 4 12.73 0.64 9.21
N THR A 5 11.43 0.38 9.16
CA THR A 5 10.43 1.46 9.10
C THR A 5 10.53 2.39 10.29
N THR A 6 10.71 1.84 11.51
CA THR A 6 10.90 2.63 12.72
C THR A 6 12.15 3.50 12.65
N LYS A 7 13.28 2.97 12.16
CA LYS A 7 14.51 3.76 11.97
C LYS A 7 14.34 4.93 11.00
N VAL A 8 13.57 4.73 9.93
CA VAL A 8 13.24 5.83 9.00
C VAL A 8 12.38 6.86 9.71
N MET A 9 11.39 6.41 10.49
CA MET A 9 10.53 7.33 11.26
C MET A 9 11.32 8.12 12.31
N ASP A 10 12.34 7.53 12.94
CA ASP A 10 13.22 8.25 13.86
C ASP A 10 13.94 9.44 13.15
N LYS A 11 14.45 9.22 11.92
CA LYS A 11 15.03 10.31 11.09
C LYS A 11 14.01 11.40 10.74
N LEU A 12 12.76 11.01 10.51
CA LEU A 12 11.69 11.98 10.26
C LEU A 12 11.36 12.79 11.51
N GLU A 13 11.36 12.16 12.67
CA GLU A 13 11.13 12.85 13.95
C GLU A 13 12.21 13.92 14.22
N ASP A 14 13.47 13.64 13.94
CA ASP A 14 14.53 14.64 14.07
C ASP A 14 14.22 15.89 13.22
N ILE A 15 13.78 15.71 11.96
CA ILE A 15 13.41 16.82 11.09
C ILE A 15 12.18 17.58 11.63
N LEU A 16 11.19 16.84 12.16
CA LEU A 16 9.98 17.46 12.70
C LEU A 16 10.24 18.23 14.00
N GLN A 17 11.15 17.76 14.86
CA GLN A 17 11.56 18.44 16.09
C GLN A 17 12.26 19.77 15.80
N ASP A 18 13.02 19.84 14.70
CA ASP A 18 13.72 21.05 14.26
C ASP A 18 12.79 22.04 13.52
N THR A 19 11.51 21.69 13.33
CA THR A 19 10.52 22.52 12.63
C THR A 19 9.72 23.37 13.63
N PRO A 20 9.94 24.67 13.73
CA PRO A 20 9.40 25.52 14.81
C PRO A 20 7.88 25.67 14.79
N GLU A 21 7.22 25.47 13.65
CA GLU A 21 5.77 25.55 13.48
C GLU A 21 5.03 24.34 14.03
N ILE A 22 5.72 23.25 14.33
CA ILE A 22 5.10 22.03 14.85
C ILE A 22 4.90 22.14 16.35
N GLU A 23 3.70 21.83 16.82
CA GLU A 23 3.35 21.79 18.24
C GLU A 23 3.51 20.36 18.79
N HIS A 24 2.89 19.40 18.09
CA HIS A 24 2.89 17.99 18.47
C HIS A 24 2.88 17.11 17.23
N TYR A 25 3.35 15.90 17.39
CA TYR A 25 3.18 14.85 16.38
C TYR A 25 2.93 13.50 17.05
N ALA A 26 2.27 12.61 16.32
CA ALA A 26 2.07 11.22 16.70
C ALA A 26 2.47 10.31 15.56
N ARG A 27 3.24 9.25 15.83
CA ARG A 27 3.67 8.29 14.84
C ARG A 27 2.98 6.94 15.00
N VAL A 28 2.71 6.29 13.87
CA VAL A 28 2.18 4.95 13.80
C VAL A 28 3.04 4.14 12.83
N ALA A 29 3.85 3.23 13.34
CA ALA A 29 4.61 2.29 12.51
C ALA A 29 3.73 1.07 12.16
N GLY A 30 3.87 0.56 10.93
CA GLY A 30 3.06 -0.57 10.45
C GLY A 30 1.69 -0.17 9.89
N TYR A 31 1.44 1.12 9.70
CA TYR A 31 0.22 1.63 9.09
C TYR A 31 0.49 2.82 8.17
N GLY A 32 0.06 2.71 6.94
CA GLY A 32 0.04 3.79 5.95
C GLY A 32 -1.39 4.31 5.79
N LEU A 33 -1.57 5.63 5.83
CA LEU A 33 -2.90 6.25 5.66
C LEU A 33 -3.51 5.92 4.29
N ILE A 34 -2.67 5.72 3.27
CA ILE A 34 -3.07 5.41 1.89
C ILE A 34 -3.01 3.90 1.64
N SER A 35 -1.91 3.27 2.09
CA SER A 35 -1.57 1.88 1.75
C SER A 35 -2.17 0.85 2.72
N GLY A 36 -2.74 1.30 3.84
CA GLY A 36 -3.31 0.42 4.86
C GLY A 36 -2.26 -0.21 5.78
N GLN A 37 -2.51 -1.42 6.25
CA GLN A 37 -1.61 -2.12 7.19
C GLN A 37 -0.48 -2.83 6.44
N GLY A 38 0.75 -2.69 6.95
CA GLY A 38 1.93 -3.38 6.42
C GLY A 38 3.20 -2.93 7.13
N THR A 39 4.16 -3.83 7.31
CA THR A 39 5.39 -3.56 8.07
C THR A 39 6.33 -2.56 7.40
N SER A 40 6.13 -2.26 6.11
CA SER A 40 6.88 -1.29 5.31
C SER A 40 6.28 0.11 5.33
N TYR A 41 5.14 0.30 6.01
CA TYR A 41 4.43 1.57 6.06
C TYR A 41 4.53 2.25 7.41
N GLY A 42 4.52 3.59 7.40
CA GLY A 42 4.44 4.41 8.58
C GLY A 42 3.67 5.70 8.30
N THR A 43 2.99 6.21 9.30
CA THR A 43 2.27 7.48 9.26
C THR A 43 2.66 8.35 10.44
N ILE A 44 2.94 9.62 10.20
CA ILE A 44 3.12 10.62 11.25
C ILE A 44 2.03 11.67 11.08
N ILE A 45 1.24 11.85 12.11
CA ILE A 45 0.20 12.89 12.17
C ILE A 45 0.81 14.09 12.89
N VAL A 46 0.90 15.21 12.19
CA VAL A 46 1.53 16.44 12.69
C VAL A 46 0.48 17.48 12.99
N ARG A 47 0.54 18.04 14.18
CA ARG A 47 -0.24 19.20 14.58
C ARG A 47 0.65 20.44 14.59
N LEU A 48 0.24 21.44 13.81
CA LEU A 48 0.91 22.73 13.80
C LEU A 48 0.42 23.61 14.96
N LYS A 49 1.25 24.54 15.40
CA LYS A 49 0.88 25.58 16.38
C LYS A 49 -0.31 26.40 15.91
N ASP A 50 -0.96 27.13 16.82
CA ASP A 50 -2.09 27.97 16.50
C ASP A 50 -1.73 29.02 15.42
N TRP A 51 -2.72 29.44 14.64
CA TRP A 51 -2.55 30.40 13.57
C TRP A 51 -2.08 31.79 14.08
N SER A 52 -2.42 32.12 15.32
CA SER A 52 -1.96 33.35 15.98
C SER A 52 -0.44 33.35 16.23
N GLU A 53 0.16 32.18 16.38
CA GLU A 53 1.59 31.99 16.61
C GLU A 53 2.39 31.81 15.32
N ARG A 54 1.74 31.51 14.20
CA ARG A 54 2.34 31.29 12.88
C ARG A 54 1.97 32.43 11.91
N LYS A 55 2.48 33.63 12.18
CA LYS A 55 2.22 34.80 11.34
C LYS A 55 3.19 34.87 10.17
N GLY A 56 2.67 35.20 8.98
CA GLY A 56 3.45 35.28 7.75
C GLY A 56 3.19 34.13 6.79
N LYS A 57 3.36 34.35 5.50
CA LYS A 57 3.12 33.33 4.46
C LYS A 57 4.10 32.16 4.56
N GLU A 58 5.30 32.42 5.02
CA GLU A 58 6.37 31.44 5.23
C GLU A 58 6.07 30.40 6.32
N HIS A 59 5.16 30.74 7.24
CA HIS A 59 4.69 29.85 8.31
C HIS A 59 3.29 29.27 8.03
N SER A 60 2.77 29.47 6.81
CA SER A 60 1.52 28.82 6.40
C SER A 60 1.66 27.32 6.34
N SER A 61 0.57 26.58 6.47
CA SER A 61 0.58 25.11 6.35
C SER A 61 1.16 24.65 5.01
N ASP A 62 0.84 25.35 3.91
CA ASP A 62 1.37 25.04 2.57
C ASP A 62 2.90 25.23 2.50
N ALA A 63 3.42 26.32 3.08
CA ALA A 63 4.85 26.58 3.12
C ALA A 63 5.60 25.54 3.99
N VAL A 64 5.02 25.13 5.12
CA VAL A 64 5.57 24.08 5.98
C VAL A 64 5.60 22.75 5.25
N VAL A 65 4.51 22.36 4.58
CA VAL A 65 4.44 21.12 3.79
C VAL A 65 5.47 21.13 2.65
N ALA A 66 5.60 22.22 1.91
CA ALA A 66 6.57 22.35 0.83
C ALA A 66 8.02 22.21 1.36
N ARG A 67 8.33 22.87 2.48
CA ARG A 67 9.66 22.79 3.13
C ARG A 67 9.96 21.37 3.63
N LEU A 68 9.02 20.72 4.31
CA LEU A 68 9.17 19.35 4.79
C LEU A 68 9.40 18.37 3.65
N ASN A 69 8.63 18.47 2.56
CA ASN A 69 8.81 17.62 1.38
C ASN A 69 10.21 17.81 0.75
N GLY A 70 10.72 19.03 0.74
CA GLY A 70 12.11 19.31 0.31
C GLY A 70 13.16 18.63 1.18
N GLN A 71 12.97 18.60 2.50
CA GLN A 71 13.87 17.93 3.45
C GLN A 71 13.76 16.41 3.36
N PHE A 72 12.56 15.87 3.19
CA PHE A 72 12.31 14.44 3.07
C PHE A 72 12.89 13.82 1.80
N TYR A 73 13.10 14.61 0.75
CA TYR A 73 13.75 14.16 -0.48
C TYR A 73 15.16 13.61 -0.27
N GLY A 74 15.80 13.98 0.85
CA GLY A 74 17.11 13.45 1.27
C GLY A 74 17.08 12.02 1.82
N ILE A 75 15.91 11.50 2.18
CA ILE A 75 15.74 10.16 2.73
C ILE A 75 15.57 9.18 1.56
N LYS A 76 16.57 8.32 1.35
CA LYS A 76 16.61 7.38 0.21
C LYS A 76 16.02 6.01 0.54
N GLU A 77 15.86 5.71 1.80
CA GLU A 77 15.41 4.41 2.30
C GLU A 77 13.90 4.22 2.21
N ALA A 78 13.15 5.32 2.03
CA ALA A 78 11.70 5.30 1.88
C ALA A 78 11.21 6.45 0.99
N GLN A 79 10.06 6.27 0.40
CA GLN A 79 9.29 7.36 -0.20
C GLN A 79 8.53 8.08 0.91
N VAL A 80 8.86 9.33 1.15
CA VAL A 80 8.25 10.15 2.19
C VAL A 80 7.66 11.40 1.57
N PHE A 81 6.42 11.69 1.91
CA PHE A 81 5.77 12.92 1.51
C PHE A 81 4.81 13.40 2.60
N SER A 82 4.71 14.70 2.74
CA SER A 82 3.74 15.35 3.61
C SER A 82 2.63 16.02 2.78
N PHE A 83 1.43 16.02 3.32
CA PHE A 83 0.28 16.65 2.71
C PHE A 83 -0.70 17.12 3.78
N GLN A 84 -1.58 18.04 3.43
CA GLN A 84 -2.70 18.42 4.28
C GLN A 84 -3.91 17.54 3.95
N PRO A 85 -4.61 17.00 4.96
CA PRO A 85 -5.86 16.30 4.70
C PRO A 85 -6.88 17.26 4.09
N ALA A 86 -7.73 16.76 3.20
CA ALA A 86 -8.84 17.54 2.66
C ALA A 86 -9.77 18.03 3.78
N MET A 87 -10.28 19.25 3.68
CA MET A 87 -11.23 19.80 4.65
C MET A 87 -12.54 19.00 4.69
N ILE A 88 -12.92 18.38 3.57
CA ILE A 88 -14.10 17.53 3.46
C ILE A 88 -13.62 16.09 3.24
N PRO A 89 -13.89 15.16 4.17
CA PRO A 89 -13.53 13.75 3.98
C PRO A 89 -14.13 13.18 2.70
N GLY A 90 -13.32 12.47 1.90
CA GLY A 90 -13.75 11.85 0.67
C GLY A 90 -13.49 12.66 -0.62
N TYR A 91 -12.97 13.88 -0.51
CA TYR A 91 -12.49 14.66 -1.67
C TYR A 91 -11.01 14.42 -1.99
N GLY A 92 -10.54 13.21 -1.80
CA GLY A 92 -9.14 12.87 -2.03
C GLY A 92 -8.20 13.42 -0.96
N MET A 93 -6.90 13.34 -1.22
CA MET A 93 -5.87 13.96 -0.38
C MET A 93 -5.59 15.39 -0.89
N GLY A 94 -6.11 16.37 -0.19
CA GLY A 94 -6.09 17.76 -0.67
C GLY A 94 -7.16 17.99 -1.76
N ASN A 95 -6.83 18.72 -2.80
CA ASN A 95 -7.69 18.93 -3.98
C ASN A 95 -7.47 17.88 -5.08
N SER A 96 -6.94 16.70 -4.74
CA SER A 96 -6.64 15.67 -5.73
C SER A 96 -7.88 14.96 -6.24
N LEU A 97 -7.85 14.62 -7.53
CA LEU A 97 -8.82 13.72 -8.15
C LEU A 97 -8.32 12.29 -7.94
N GLU A 98 -9.11 11.46 -7.26
CA GLU A 98 -8.82 10.05 -7.10
C GLU A 98 -9.37 9.26 -8.28
N LEU A 99 -8.50 8.46 -8.90
CA LEU A 99 -8.81 7.58 -10.01
C LEU A 99 -8.60 6.14 -9.60
N ASN A 100 -9.54 5.28 -9.93
CA ASN A 100 -9.41 3.84 -9.83
C ASN A 100 -9.23 3.28 -11.25
N LEU A 101 -7.96 3.10 -11.65
CA LEU A 101 -7.63 2.46 -12.92
C LEU A 101 -7.97 0.97 -12.83
N GLN A 102 -8.59 0.43 -13.87
CA GLN A 102 -9.17 -0.92 -13.87
C GLN A 102 -8.62 -1.75 -15.03
N ASP A 103 -8.23 -2.98 -14.72
CA ASP A 103 -8.02 -4.03 -15.72
C ASP A 103 -9.29 -4.86 -15.88
N LYS A 104 -9.96 -4.70 -17.02
CA LYS A 104 -11.18 -5.45 -17.40
C LYS A 104 -10.85 -6.70 -18.23
N THR A 105 -9.56 -6.92 -18.54
CA THR A 105 -9.12 -8.08 -19.33
C THR A 105 -8.81 -9.30 -18.45
N GLY A 106 -8.48 -9.07 -17.17
CA GLY A 106 -7.99 -10.11 -16.25
C GLY A 106 -6.57 -10.57 -16.60
N GLY A 107 -5.78 -9.68 -17.22
CA GLY A 107 -4.42 -9.94 -17.62
C GLY A 107 -3.40 -9.92 -16.48
N ASP A 108 -2.13 -9.83 -16.86
CA ASP A 108 -1.02 -9.78 -15.92
C ASP A 108 -0.90 -8.42 -15.23
N MET A 109 -0.70 -8.44 -13.91
CA MET A 109 -0.62 -7.23 -13.08
C MET A 109 0.59 -6.36 -13.42
N GLU A 110 1.70 -6.96 -13.87
CA GLU A 110 2.90 -6.20 -14.25
C GLU A 110 2.64 -5.38 -15.51
N THR A 111 2.04 -5.98 -16.52
CA THR A 111 1.63 -5.30 -17.76
C THR A 111 0.62 -4.19 -17.49
N PHE A 112 -0.34 -4.44 -16.61
CA PHE A 112 -1.30 -3.43 -16.18
C PHE A 112 -0.61 -2.26 -15.45
N TYR A 113 0.28 -2.55 -14.51
CA TYR A 113 1.04 -1.52 -13.79
C TYR A 113 1.88 -0.65 -14.74
N GLN A 114 2.54 -1.25 -15.73
CA GLN A 114 3.31 -0.48 -16.74
C GLN A 114 2.41 0.47 -17.51
N SER A 115 1.24 0.02 -17.97
CA SER A 115 0.27 0.88 -18.66
C SER A 115 -0.24 2.02 -17.77
N VAL A 116 -0.43 1.76 -16.46
CA VAL A 116 -0.76 2.80 -15.48
C VAL A 116 0.36 3.83 -15.36
N MET A 117 1.63 3.38 -15.29
CA MET A 117 2.77 4.28 -15.18
C MET A 117 2.96 5.13 -16.44
N GLU A 118 2.70 4.58 -17.63
CA GLU A 118 2.70 5.33 -18.89
C GLU A 118 1.62 6.41 -18.90
N PHE A 119 0.40 6.06 -18.50
CA PHE A 119 -0.71 6.99 -18.37
C PHE A 119 -0.40 8.13 -17.39
N LEU A 120 0.10 7.81 -16.17
CA LEU A 120 0.48 8.82 -15.20
C LEU A 120 1.66 9.68 -15.67
N GLY A 121 2.61 9.09 -16.41
CA GLY A 121 3.70 9.80 -17.05
C GLY A 121 3.21 10.82 -18.09
N ALA A 122 2.22 10.45 -18.89
CA ALA A 122 1.60 11.34 -19.87
C ALA A 122 0.80 12.47 -19.19
N LEU A 123 0.10 12.18 -18.11
CA LEU A 123 -0.58 13.20 -17.30
C LEU A 123 0.39 14.21 -16.71
N ASN A 124 1.54 13.76 -16.21
CA ASN A 124 2.57 14.64 -15.63
C ASN A 124 3.25 15.57 -16.68
N GLN A 125 3.03 15.35 -17.96
CA GLN A 125 3.51 16.25 -19.03
C GLN A 125 2.51 17.36 -19.36
N ARG A 126 1.31 17.31 -18.81
CA ARG A 126 0.25 18.30 -19.08
C ARG A 126 0.38 19.50 -18.14
N PRO A 127 0.26 20.74 -18.62
CA PRO A 127 0.37 21.94 -17.79
C PRO A 127 -0.76 22.09 -16.76
N GLU A 128 -1.89 21.43 -17.00
CA GLU A 128 -3.04 21.44 -16.10
C GLU A 128 -2.83 20.56 -14.86
N VAL A 129 -1.84 19.66 -14.88
CA VAL A 129 -1.56 18.68 -13.84
C VAL A 129 -0.29 19.07 -13.10
N ALA A 130 -0.40 19.32 -11.80
CA ALA A 130 0.75 19.55 -10.93
C ALA A 130 1.51 18.24 -10.66
N MET A 131 0.79 17.16 -10.37
CA MET A 131 1.36 15.84 -10.11
C MET A 131 0.30 14.75 -10.26
N ALA A 132 0.63 13.69 -10.99
CA ALA A 132 -0.13 12.45 -11.06
C ALA A 132 0.73 11.31 -10.52
N TYR A 133 0.24 10.55 -9.54
CA TYR A 133 1.01 9.51 -8.86
C TYR A 133 0.14 8.37 -8.34
N THR A 134 0.78 7.23 -8.07
CA THR A 134 0.19 6.11 -7.36
C THR A 134 1.12 5.66 -6.23
N ALA A 135 0.55 5.20 -5.13
CA ALA A 135 1.28 4.54 -4.05
C ALA A 135 1.40 3.02 -4.28
N TYR A 136 0.78 2.51 -5.33
CA TYR A 136 0.85 1.09 -5.66
C TYR A 136 2.24 0.73 -6.19
N ALA A 137 2.80 -0.38 -5.71
CA ALA A 137 4.10 -0.86 -6.12
C ALA A 137 4.08 -2.38 -6.33
N ILE A 138 4.85 -2.85 -7.32
CA ILE A 138 4.98 -4.28 -7.66
C ILE A 138 6.35 -4.86 -7.29
N ASN A 139 7.17 -4.09 -6.60
CA ASN A 139 8.55 -4.45 -6.24
C ASN A 139 8.70 -4.91 -4.79
N PHE A 140 7.61 -5.34 -4.16
CA PHE A 140 7.67 -5.87 -2.80
C PHE A 140 8.32 -7.25 -2.81
N PRO A 141 9.39 -7.48 -2.01
CA PRO A 141 10.07 -8.77 -1.95
C PRO A 141 9.17 -9.84 -1.34
N GLN A 142 8.99 -10.92 -2.07
CA GLN A 142 8.17 -12.07 -1.69
C GLN A 142 8.94 -13.37 -1.86
N VAL A 143 8.47 -14.40 -1.20
CA VAL A 143 8.98 -15.77 -1.38
C VAL A 143 7.84 -16.61 -1.93
N SER A 144 7.98 -17.04 -3.18
CA SER A 144 7.06 -17.99 -3.82
C SER A 144 7.39 -19.40 -3.34
N VAL A 145 6.36 -20.12 -2.93
CA VAL A 145 6.47 -21.51 -2.46
C VAL A 145 5.95 -22.44 -3.55
N GLU A 146 6.84 -23.22 -4.15
CA GLU A 146 6.48 -24.25 -5.12
C GLU A 146 6.47 -25.61 -4.45
N VAL A 147 5.32 -26.30 -4.45
CA VAL A 147 5.19 -27.63 -3.88
C VAL A 147 5.46 -28.69 -4.95
N ASP A 148 6.39 -29.64 -4.68
CA ASP A 148 6.63 -30.76 -5.53
C ASP A 148 5.53 -31.82 -5.34
N ALA A 149 4.51 -31.75 -6.19
CA ALA A 149 3.36 -32.66 -6.15
C ALA A 149 3.77 -34.13 -6.37
N ALA A 150 4.84 -34.38 -7.10
CA ALA A 150 5.33 -35.75 -7.33
C ALA A 150 5.97 -36.36 -6.08
N LYS A 151 6.77 -35.57 -5.35
CA LYS A 151 7.30 -35.99 -4.04
C LYS A 151 6.18 -36.21 -3.02
N CYS A 152 5.22 -35.27 -2.95
CA CYS A 152 4.06 -35.39 -2.06
C CYS A 152 3.30 -36.70 -2.33
N LYS A 153 3.00 -37.00 -3.60
CA LYS A 153 2.28 -38.21 -3.99
C LYS A 153 3.03 -39.49 -3.60
N ARG A 154 4.36 -39.51 -3.81
CA ARG A 154 5.19 -40.66 -3.40
C ARG A 154 5.21 -40.89 -1.89
N ALA A 155 5.16 -39.79 -1.11
CA ALA A 155 5.10 -39.83 0.35
C ALA A 155 3.68 -40.07 0.90
N GLY A 156 2.64 -40.07 0.06
CA GLY A 156 1.25 -40.21 0.50
C GLY A 156 0.66 -38.97 1.14
N ILE A 157 1.28 -37.79 0.93
CA ILE A 157 0.86 -36.52 1.48
C ILE A 157 0.18 -35.69 0.37
N SER A 158 -0.90 -34.98 0.67
CA SER A 158 -1.47 -34.07 -0.29
C SER A 158 -0.67 -32.76 -0.35
N PRO A 159 -0.48 -32.13 -1.53
CA PRO A 159 0.13 -30.80 -1.65
C PRO A 159 -0.57 -29.75 -0.79
N GLY A 160 -1.91 -29.85 -0.66
CA GLY A 160 -2.69 -28.95 0.21
C GLY A 160 -2.28 -29.07 1.68
N ALA A 161 -2.05 -30.29 2.19
CA ALA A 161 -1.62 -30.49 3.59
C ALA A 161 -0.24 -29.84 3.87
N VAL A 162 0.65 -29.81 2.88
CA VAL A 162 1.97 -29.14 2.99
C VAL A 162 1.76 -27.62 3.07
N LEU A 163 0.92 -27.06 2.20
CA LEU A 163 0.61 -25.62 2.19
C LEU A 163 -0.15 -25.18 3.45
N ASP A 164 -1.10 -25.98 3.93
CA ASP A 164 -1.86 -25.71 5.16
C ASP A 164 -0.95 -25.74 6.39
N ALA A 165 -0.01 -26.70 6.46
CA ALA A 165 0.98 -26.73 7.51
C ALA A 165 1.86 -25.47 7.48
N LEU A 166 2.44 -25.13 6.33
CA LEU A 166 3.26 -23.94 6.15
C LEU A 166 2.50 -22.66 6.49
N GLY A 167 1.26 -22.54 6.00
CA GLY A 167 0.37 -21.42 6.31
C GLY A 167 0.11 -21.28 7.80
N SER A 168 -0.08 -22.40 8.50
CA SER A 168 -0.30 -22.43 9.97
C SER A 168 0.94 -22.01 10.75
N TYR A 169 2.12 -22.47 10.34
CA TYR A 169 3.40 -22.09 10.97
C TYR A 169 3.73 -20.62 10.74
N CYS A 170 3.64 -20.13 9.51
CA CYS A 170 4.05 -18.77 9.14
C CYS A 170 2.95 -17.75 9.33
N GLY A 171 1.73 -18.02 8.86
CA GLY A 171 0.59 -17.10 8.87
C GLY A 171 -0.28 -17.18 10.12
N GLY A 172 -0.23 -18.32 10.80
CA GLY A 172 -1.07 -18.63 11.95
C GLY A 172 -2.39 -19.30 11.58
N ALA A 173 -2.82 -20.21 12.43
CA ALA A 173 -4.09 -20.94 12.33
C ALA A 173 -5.08 -20.40 13.35
N TYR A 174 -6.29 -20.11 12.92
CA TYR A 174 -7.41 -19.85 13.81
C TYR A 174 -7.91 -21.16 14.39
N ILE A 175 -7.88 -21.29 15.72
CA ILE A 175 -8.22 -22.53 16.43
C ILE A 175 -9.62 -22.47 17.03
N SER A 176 -9.93 -21.40 17.77
CA SER A 176 -11.22 -21.24 18.44
C SER A 176 -11.44 -19.81 18.90
N ASN A 177 -12.59 -19.59 19.56
CA ASN A 177 -12.88 -18.38 20.31
C ASN A 177 -13.00 -18.70 21.80
N TYR A 178 -12.72 -17.72 22.66
CA TYR A 178 -13.15 -17.72 24.04
C TYR A 178 -13.79 -16.40 24.42
N ASN A 179 -14.71 -16.45 25.38
CA ASN A 179 -15.44 -15.29 25.86
C ASN A 179 -14.87 -14.85 27.21
N GLN A 180 -14.45 -13.57 27.28
CA GLN A 180 -13.98 -12.96 28.55
C GLN A 180 -14.34 -11.49 28.57
N PHE A 181 -14.72 -10.95 29.74
CA PHE A 181 -15.11 -9.54 29.90
C PHE A 181 -16.21 -9.06 28.94
N GLY A 182 -17.15 -9.93 28.58
CA GLY A 182 -18.22 -9.61 27.63
C GLY A 182 -17.80 -9.46 26.18
N LYS A 183 -16.56 -9.85 25.84
CA LYS A 183 -15.99 -9.81 24.48
C LYS A 183 -15.58 -11.19 24.02
N VAL A 184 -15.62 -11.39 22.70
CA VAL A 184 -15.15 -12.60 22.04
C VAL A 184 -13.70 -12.39 21.59
N TYR A 185 -12.78 -13.25 22.04
CA TYR A 185 -11.38 -13.24 21.66
C TYR A 185 -11.07 -14.44 20.77
N ARG A 186 -10.32 -14.20 19.69
CA ARG A 186 -9.84 -15.27 18.80
C ARG A 186 -8.58 -15.90 19.36
N VAL A 187 -8.55 -17.24 19.36
CA VAL A 187 -7.35 -18.00 19.67
C VAL A 187 -6.63 -18.33 18.38
N MET A 188 -5.45 -17.77 18.21
CA MET A 188 -4.58 -18.00 17.05
C MET A 188 -3.37 -18.80 17.50
N MET A 189 -2.96 -19.79 16.69
CA MET A 189 -1.75 -20.57 16.89
C MET A 189 -0.77 -20.30 15.74
N GLN A 190 0.48 -20.00 16.08
CA GLN A 190 1.52 -19.68 15.12
C GLN A 190 2.88 -20.11 15.67
N ALA A 191 3.86 -20.41 14.82
CA ALA A 191 5.22 -20.63 15.28
C ALA A 191 5.79 -19.35 15.90
N SER A 192 6.60 -19.50 16.96
CA SER A 192 7.35 -18.35 17.50
C SER A 192 8.27 -17.74 16.43
N PRO A 193 8.56 -16.43 16.49
CA PRO A 193 9.33 -15.74 15.45
C PRO A 193 10.67 -16.42 15.10
N GLU A 194 11.39 -16.93 16.09
CA GLU A 194 12.68 -17.61 15.92
C GLU A 194 12.61 -18.88 15.06
N TYR A 195 11.43 -19.48 14.91
CA TYR A 195 11.22 -20.70 14.09
C TYR A 195 10.62 -20.39 12.71
N ARG A 196 10.57 -19.12 12.28
CA ARG A 196 10.04 -18.71 10.98
C ARG A 196 10.75 -17.49 10.38
N LEU A 197 12.03 -17.29 10.76
CA LEU A 197 12.82 -16.12 10.34
C LEU A 197 13.32 -16.20 8.90
N ASP A 198 13.70 -17.41 8.47
CA ASP A 198 14.43 -17.62 7.22
C ASP A 198 14.03 -18.93 6.52
N GLU A 199 14.67 -19.17 5.37
CA GLU A 199 14.45 -20.37 4.58
C GLU A 199 14.86 -21.66 5.33
N GLN A 200 15.84 -21.59 6.25
CA GLN A 200 16.31 -22.74 7.04
C GLN A 200 15.26 -23.14 8.09
N SER A 201 14.40 -22.24 8.48
CA SER A 201 13.30 -22.53 9.40
C SER A 201 12.33 -23.60 8.88
N LEU A 202 12.27 -23.83 7.56
CA LEU A 202 11.47 -24.90 6.96
C LEU A 202 11.87 -26.30 7.40
N ASP A 203 13.11 -26.52 7.79
CA ASP A 203 13.60 -27.82 8.29
C ASP A 203 12.97 -28.18 9.65
N ASN A 204 12.52 -27.17 10.39
CA ASN A 204 11.88 -27.31 11.69
C ASN A 204 10.33 -27.26 11.60
N MET A 205 9.79 -27.13 10.41
CA MET A 205 8.34 -27.20 10.17
C MET A 205 7.97 -28.56 9.65
N PHE A 206 6.96 -29.20 10.22
CA PHE A 206 6.60 -30.58 9.92
C PHE A 206 5.16 -30.67 9.41
N VAL A 207 4.97 -31.57 8.46
CA VAL A 207 3.65 -32.00 7.97
C VAL A 207 3.40 -33.46 8.38
N ARG A 208 2.17 -33.77 8.74
CA ARG A 208 1.78 -35.12 9.15
C ARG A 208 1.69 -36.04 7.91
N ASN A 209 2.36 -37.21 8.01
CA ASN A 209 2.29 -38.30 7.04
C ASN A 209 1.80 -39.57 7.75
N GLY A 210 0.49 -39.76 7.78
CA GLY A 210 -0.11 -40.87 8.54
C GLY A 210 0.19 -40.75 10.04
N THR A 211 1.02 -41.67 10.57
CA THR A 211 1.48 -41.66 11.96
C THR A 211 2.81 -40.93 12.16
N GLU A 212 3.52 -40.64 11.10
CA GLU A 212 4.83 -39.99 11.12
C GLU A 212 4.75 -38.48 10.79
N MET A 213 5.84 -37.79 11.04
CA MET A 213 6.02 -36.40 10.67
C MET A 213 7.17 -36.28 9.68
N ALA A 214 6.98 -35.48 8.62
CA ALA A 214 8.00 -35.20 7.63
C ALA A 214 8.28 -33.68 7.54
N PRO A 215 9.56 -33.26 7.42
CA PRO A 215 9.89 -31.85 7.27
C PRO A 215 9.28 -31.28 5.99
N VAL A 216 8.71 -30.05 6.09
CA VAL A 216 8.10 -29.34 4.96
C VAL A 216 9.13 -29.06 3.86
N SER A 217 10.39 -28.80 4.24
CA SER A 217 11.51 -28.53 3.32
C SER A 217 11.73 -29.62 2.26
N GLN A 218 11.33 -30.86 2.54
CA GLN A 218 11.45 -31.95 1.56
C GLN A 218 10.48 -31.84 0.37
N PHE A 219 9.38 -31.09 0.55
CA PHE A 219 8.27 -31.01 -0.42
C PHE A 219 8.17 -29.70 -1.12
N VAL A 220 8.91 -28.65 -0.68
CA VAL A 220 8.80 -27.30 -1.21
C VAL A 220 10.13 -26.79 -1.75
N THR A 221 10.03 -25.90 -2.73
CA THR A 221 11.15 -25.09 -3.22
C THR A 221 10.76 -23.64 -3.07
N LEU A 222 11.65 -22.84 -2.49
CA LEU A 222 11.46 -21.41 -2.32
C LEU A 222 12.12 -20.64 -3.46
N LYS A 223 11.40 -19.63 -4.00
CA LYS A 223 11.93 -18.70 -5.00
C LYS A 223 11.69 -17.26 -4.53
N LYS A 224 12.74 -16.46 -4.51
CA LYS A 224 12.59 -15.01 -4.27
C LYS A 224 12.01 -14.37 -5.51
N VAL A 225 10.90 -13.67 -5.35
CA VAL A 225 10.18 -12.97 -6.41
C VAL A 225 9.85 -11.55 -5.95
N LEU A 226 9.58 -10.67 -6.89
CA LEU A 226 8.99 -9.37 -6.62
C LEU A 226 7.52 -9.41 -7.04
N GLY A 227 6.68 -8.73 -6.31
CA GLY A 227 5.26 -8.65 -6.60
C GLY A 227 4.56 -7.55 -5.82
N PRO A 228 3.27 -7.35 -6.03
CA PRO A 228 2.50 -6.40 -5.24
C PRO A 228 2.29 -6.91 -3.82
N GLU A 229 2.42 -6.04 -2.82
CA GLU A 229 2.10 -6.38 -1.42
C GLU A 229 0.60 -6.61 -1.22
N THR A 230 -0.22 -5.82 -1.94
CA THR A 230 -1.68 -5.91 -1.90
C THR A 230 -2.24 -5.94 -3.32
N THR A 231 -3.40 -6.58 -3.49
CA THR A 231 -4.20 -6.50 -4.72
C THR A 231 -5.54 -5.88 -4.38
N ASN A 232 -5.85 -4.79 -5.06
CA ASN A 232 -7.12 -4.09 -4.88
C ASN A 232 -8.07 -4.40 -6.04
N ARG A 233 -9.36 -4.36 -5.76
CA ARG A 233 -10.41 -4.45 -6.78
C ARG A 233 -11.40 -3.33 -6.60
N PHE A 234 -11.79 -2.74 -7.71
CA PHE A 234 -12.86 -1.77 -7.78
C PHE A 234 -13.91 -2.26 -8.79
N ASN A 235 -15.17 -2.34 -8.37
CA ASN A 235 -16.24 -2.93 -9.17
C ASN A 235 -15.90 -4.33 -9.73
N LEU A 236 -15.24 -5.17 -8.89
CA LEU A 236 -14.77 -6.53 -9.19
C LEU A 236 -13.56 -6.64 -10.14
N TYR A 237 -13.15 -5.58 -10.80
CA TYR A 237 -11.95 -5.55 -11.64
C TYR A 237 -10.69 -5.30 -10.80
N SER A 238 -9.57 -5.88 -11.21
CA SER A 238 -8.26 -5.53 -10.63
C SER A 238 -8.02 -4.04 -10.81
N SER A 239 -7.62 -3.36 -9.74
CA SER A 239 -7.57 -1.91 -9.75
C SER A 239 -6.29 -1.36 -9.09
N ILE A 240 -5.78 -0.27 -9.65
CA ILE A 240 -4.71 0.55 -9.10
C ILE A 240 -5.27 1.95 -8.85
N SER A 241 -5.22 2.39 -7.60
CA SER A 241 -5.64 3.75 -7.25
C SER A 241 -4.51 4.74 -7.56
N ALA A 242 -4.85 5.85 -8.19
CA ALA A 242 -3.96 6.95 -8.51
C ALA A 242 -4.58 8.27 -8.09
N ASN A 243 -3.75 9.25 -7.82
CA ASN A 243 -4.16 10.61 -7.48
C ASN A 243 -3.60 11.60 -8.49
N VAL A 244 -4.43 12.55 -8.92
CA VAL A 244 -4.05 13.60 -9.86
C VAL A 244 -4.34 14.95 -9.21
N ASN A 245 -3.30 15.73 -8.98
CA ASN A 245 -3.40 17.07 -8.39
C ASN A 245 -3.49 18.11 -9.51
N PRO A 246 -4.52 18.98 -9.51
CA PRO A 246 -4.58 20.13 -10.39
C PRO A 246 -3.38 21.07 -10.19
N ALA A 247 -2.87 21.65 -11.28
CA ALA A 247 -1.90 22.73 -11.20
C ALA A 247 -2.57 24.03 -10.74
N GLU A 248 -1.78 24.95 -10.20
CA GLU A 248 -2.28 26.24 -9.72
C GLU A 248 -2.96 27.02 -10.87
N GLY A 249 -4.17 27.47 -10.61
CA GLY A 249 -5.00 28.19 -11.59
C GLY A 249 -5.92 27.31 -12.43
N TYR A 250 -5.83 26.01 -12.35
CA TYR A 250 -6.73 25.09 -13.05
C TYR A 250 -7.79 24.49 -12.12
N SER A 251 -8.99 24.36 -12.65
CA SER A 251 -10.10 23.72 -11.95
C SER A 251 -10.05 22.18 -12.06
N SER A 252 -10.68 21.47 -11.12
CA SER A 252 -10.83 20.02 -11.20
C SER A 252 -11.55 19.56 -12.47
N GLY A 253 -12.51 20.36 -12.98
CA GLY A 253 -13.23 20.05 -14.22
C GLY A 253 -12.36 20.15 -15.49
N GLU A 254 -11.37 21.04 -15.51
CA GLU A 254 -10.39 21.11 -16.61
C GLU A 254 -9.46 19.90 -16.57
N VAL A 255 -9.00 19.53 -15.37
CA VAL A 255 -8.14 18.33 -15.19
C VAL A 255 -8.90 17.06 -15.55
N GLN A 256 -10.21 16.97 -15.26
CA GLN A 256 -11.03 15.82 -15.68
C GLN A 256 -11.03 15.65 -17.21
N LYS A 257 -11.16 16.73 -17.98
CA LYS A 257 -11.08 16.67 -19.44
C LYS A 257 -9.71 16.20 -19.93
N VAL A 258 -8.65 16.68 -19.28
CA VAL A 258 -7.28 16.25 -19.60
C VAL A 258 -7.09 14.75 -19.29
N ILE A 259 -7.64 14.26 -18.19
CA ILE A 259 -7.61 12.84 -17.84
C ILE A 259 -8.31 12.02 -18.92
N GLU A 260 -9.48 12.45 -19.40
CA GLU A 260 -10.23 11.80 -20.47
C GLU A 260 -9.43 11.76 -21.79
N GLU A 261 -8.88 12.90 -22.22
CA GLU A 261 -8.05 13.00 -23.43
C GLU A 261 -6.82 12.08 -23.38
N VAL A 262 -6.11 12.08 -22.24
CA VAL A 262 -4.88 11.26 -22.07
C VAL A 262 -5.24 9.78 -21.96
N ALA A 263 -6.36 9.43 -21.30
CA ALA A 263 -6.82 8.05 -21.20
C ALA A 263 -7.15 7.46 -22.57
N GLU A 264 -7.84 8.21 -23.45
CA GLU A 264 -8.14 7.78 -24.81
C GLU A 264 -6.87 7.53 -25.65
N GLN A 265 -5.79 8.26 -25.36
CA GLN A 265 -4.54 8.16 -26.12
C GLN A 265 -3.59 7.08 -25.60
N THR A 266 -3.61 6.79 -24.30
CA THR A 266 -2.58 5.97 -23.66
C THR A 266 -3.08 4.66 -23.08
N LEU A 267 -4.35 4.58 -22.64
CA LEU A 267 -4.86 3.34 -22.06
C LEU A 267 -5.23 2.32 -23.16
N PRO A 268 -4.64 1.12 -23.15
CA PRO A 268 -4.99 0.07 -24.10
C PRO A 268 -6.45 -0.38 -23.97
N THR A 269 -7.00 -0.95 -25.04
CA THR A 269 -8.34 -1.53 -25.04
C THR A 269 -8.48 -2.59 -23.92
N GLY A 270 -9.52 -2.44 -23.11
CA GLY A 270 -9.77 -3.32 -21.96
C GLY A 270 -9.28 -2.78 -20.64
N TYR A 271 -8.50 -1.68 -20.63
CA TYR A 271 -8.23 -0.89 -19.46
C TYR A 271 -9.15 0.32 -19.40
N GLY A 272 -9.43 0.77 -18.20
CA GLY A 272 -10.30 1.93 -18.00
C GLY A 272 -10.04 2.57 -16.65
N TYR A 273 -10.78 3.61 -16.35
CA TYR A 273 -10.71 4.27 -15.04
C TYR A 273 -12.11 4.68 -14.58
N GLU A 274 -12.25 4.81 -13.28
CA GLU A 274 -13.42 5.41 -12.63
C GLU A 274 -12.95 6.39 -11.55
N TYR A 275 -13.73 7.43 -11.34
CA TYR A 275 -13.45 8.39 -10.27
C TYR A 275 -13.81 7.82 -8.89
N GLY A 276 -13.11 8.29 -7.86
CA GLY A 276 -13.45 7.98 -6.47
C GLY A 276 -14.85 8.46 -6.09
N CYS A 277 -15.39 7.89 -5.01
CA CYS A 277 -16.79 7.87 -4.62
C CYS A 277 -17.57 9.20 -4.71
N LEU A 278 -16.98 10.32 -4.35
CA LEU A 278 -17.70 11.61 -4.33
C LEU A 278 -17.80 12.29 -5.69
N LEU A 279 -16.84 12.09 -6.56
CA LEU A 279 -16.92 12.60 -7.94
C LEU A 279 -17.89 11.75 -8.78
N TYR A 280 -17.98 10.47 -8.49
CA TYR A 280 -18.92 9.56 -9.15
C TYR A 280 -20.39 9.89 -8.83
N THR A 281 -20.66 10.37 -7.62
CA THR A 281 -22.01 10.74 -7.16
C THR A 281 -22.34 12.22 -7.31
N SER A 282 -21.41 13.04 -7.80
CA SER A 282 -21.67 14.45 -8.06
C SER A 282 -22.66 14.57 -9.22
N PRO A 283 -23.80 15.28 -9.04
CA PRO A 283 -24.71 15.52 -10.15
C PRO A 283 -23.95 16.26 -11.26
N SER A 284 -24.22 15.83 -12.50
CA SER A 284 -23.65 16.50 -13.68
C SER A 284 -23.92 18.00 -13.63
N PRO A 285 -22.96 18.86 -14.00
CA PRO A 285 -23.20 20.32 -14.09
C PRO A 285 -24.26 20.72 -15.12
N ARG A 286 -25.01 19.77 -15.63
CA ARG A 286 -26.11 19.98 -16.60
C ARG A 286 -27.50 19.81 -16.00
N ASP A 287 -27.62 19.47 -14.72
CA ASP A 287 -28.91 19.36 -14.01
C ASP A 287 -29.13 20.59 -13.12
#